data_62085e4a5022d0cb2b25fb2e45000e11
#
_entry.id   62085e4a5022d0cb2b25fb2e45000e11
#
_cell.length_a   1.000
_cell.length_b   1.000
_cell.length_c   1.000
_cell.angle_alpha   90.00
_cell.angle_beta   90.00
_cell.angle_gamma   90.00
#
_symmetry.space_group_name_H-M   'P 1'
#
loop_
_entity.id
_entity.type
_entity.pdbx_description
1 polymer ?
#
loop_
_entity_poly.entity_id
_entity_poly.type
_entity_poly.pdbx_seq_one_letter_code
_entity_poly.pdbx_strand_id
1 'polypeptide(L)'
;KLGSTPILIVMGLILGLYWAVGSNLTVEITQELTEGGGFAIAHQQMFGIALFGSIAKKMKGENSKRLDDLKFPGFLSIFNENMVATSILMFLFFGAILMVLGKDYLVEAGFIAETQNFFFYTMTTAFNFAVYLAILQLGVRTFVTELTNSFQGISNSFLPGAVPGIDCAAVFGFGSSNAVTVGFLMGALGQFLAIGALLLMHSPTLVIAGFVPVFFDNAVIAVYADNRGGIKAAMLLPFISGLIQVFGSALIAGWVGLSQYGG
;
A
#
# COMPACT_ATOMS: atom_id res chain seq x y z
N LYS A 1 -10.93 17.10 -34.11
CA LYS A 1 -11.19 16.13 -33.03
C LYS A 1 -10.84 14.74 -33.58
N LEU A 2 -9.93 14.02 -32.93
CA LEU A 2 -9.66 12.62 -33.24
C LEU A 2 -10.93 11.78 -32.98
N GLY A 3 -11.24 10.83 -33.85
CA GLY A 3 -12.29 9.86 -33.58
C GLY A 3 -11.95 8.98 -32.35
N SER A 4 -12.92 8.27 -31.80
CA SER A 4 -12.73 7.42 -30.60
C SER A 4 -11.69 6.31 -30.80
N THR A 5 -11.65 5.68 -31.97
CA THR A 5 -10.74 4.56 -32.27
C THR A 5 -9.25 4.94 -32.24
N PRO A 6 -8.76 6.03 -32.89
CA PRO A 6 -7.37 6.45 -32.74
C PRO A 6 -6.99 6.80 -31.28
N ILE A 7 -7.91 7.41 -30.51
CA ILE A 7 -7.66 7.70 -29.11
C ILE A 7 -7.47 6.41 -28.32
N LEU A 8 -8.32 5.40 -28.49
CA LEU A 8 -8.23 4.12 -27.82
C LEU A 8 -6.91 3.39 -28.15
N ILE A 9 -6.49 3.42 -29.43
CA ILE A 9 -5.22 2.81 -29.86
C ILE A 9 -4.03 3.51 -29.18
N VAL A 10 -3.98 4.85 -29.24
CA VAL A 10 -2.88 5.62 -28.65
C VAL A 10 -2.82 5.41 -27.12
N MET A 11 -3.98 5.47 -26.43
CA MET A 11 -4.04 5.22 -25.00
C MET A 11 -3.66 3.80 -24.65
N GLY A 12 -4.08 2.80 -25.45
CA GLY A 12 -3.69 1.41 -25.25
C GLY A 12 -2.17 1.21 -25.37
N LEU A 13 -1.53 1.86 -26.35
CA LEU A 13 -0.07 1.81 -26.52
C LEU A 13 0.66 2.48 -25.34
N ILE A 14 0.19 3.66 -24.90
CA ILE A 14 0.79 4.39 -23.77
C ILE A 14 0.66 3.56 -22.48
N LEU A 15 -0.52 3.02 -22.19
CA LEU A 15 -0.76 2.18 -21.02
C LEU A 15 0.05 0.88 -21.09
N GLY A 16 0.09 0.23 -22.26
CA GLY A 16 0.88 -0.98 -22.46
C GLY A 16 2.38 -0.73 -22.18
N LEU A 17 2.92 0.39 -22.69
CA LEU A 17 4.30 0.79 -22.42
C LEU A 17 4.52 1.10 -20.93
N TYR A 18 3.60 1.83 -20.31
CA TYR A 18 3.64 2.14 -18.87
C TYR A 18 3.75 0.86 -18.03
N TRP A 19 2.87 -0.12 -18.28
CA TRP A 19 2.86 -1.39 -17.57
C TRP A 19 4.09 -2.23 -17.86
N ALA A 20 4.52 -2.33 -19.11
CA ALA A 20 5.70 -3.10 -19.48
C ALA A 20 6.97 -2.53 -18.83
N VAL A 21 7.21 -1.23 -18.92
CA VAL A 21 8.39 -0.60 -18.32
C VAL A 21 8.32 -0.67 -16.80
N GLY A 22 7.19 -0.29 -16.22
CA GLY A 22 7.03 -0.24 -14.77
C GLY A 22 7.21 -1.60 -14.10
N SER A 23 6.60 -2.66 -14.64
CA SER A 23 6.76 -4.01 -14.08
C SER A 23 8.20 -4.53 -14.21
N ASN A 24 8.88 -4.23 -15.32
CA ASN A 24 10.29 -4.59 -15.47
C ASN A 24 11.20 -3.94 -14.41
N LEU A 25 10.91 -2.69 -14.01
CA LEU A 25 11.67 -2.02 -12.96
C LEU A 25 11.52 -2.68 -11.58
N THR A 26 10.46 -3.47 -11.38
CA THR A 26 10.21 -4.16 -10.12
C THR A 26 10.74 -5.59 -10.09
N VAL A 27 11.27 -6.15 -11.18
CA VAL A 27 11.75 -7.54 -11.26
C VAL A 27 12.81 -7.81 -10.20
N GLU A 28 13.93 -7.10 -10.25
CA GLU A 28 15.07 -7.33 -9.33
C GLU A 28 14.66 -7.22 -7.86
N ILE A 29 13.98 -6.14 -7.51
CA ILE A 29 13.57 -5.87 -6.13
C ILE A 29 12.57 -6.94 -5.62
N THR A 30 11.72 -7.46 -6.52
CA THR A 30 10.76 -8.51 -6.16
C THR A 30 11.46 -9.85 -6.00
N GLN A 31 12.44 -10.19 -6.86
CA GLN A 31 13.24 -11.40 -6.68
C GLN A 31 14.03 -11.38 -5.37
N GLU A 32 14.59 -10.22 -4.97
CA GLU A 32 15.26 -10.09 -3.66
C GLU A 32 14.31 -10.36 -2.49
N LEU A 33 13.09 -9.78 -2.53
CA LEU A 33 12.11 -9.93 -1.46
C LEU A 33 11.57 -11.36 -1.34
N THR A 34 11.35 -12.01 -2.48
CA THR A 34 10.67 -13.31 -2.58
C THR A 34 11.63 -14.48 -2.69
N GLU A 35 12.94 -14.23 -2.61
CA GLU A 35 13.99 -15.25 -2.77
C GLU A 35 13.86 -16.04 -4.09
N GLY A 36 13.54 -15.33 -5.17
CA GLY A 36 13.41 -15.94 -6.48
C GLY A 36 11.99 -16.39 -6.83
N GLY A 37 10.97 -15.73 -6.33
CA GLY A 37 9.55 -16.08 -6.55
C GLY A 37 9.06 -16.06 -8.00
N GLY A 38 9.88 -15.63 -8.97
CA GLY A 38 9.61 -15.77 -10.41
C GLY A 38 8.52 -14.83 -10.95
N PHE A 39 8.20 -13.74 -10.26
CA PHE A 39 7.23 -12.73 -10.70
C PHE A 39 7.74 -11.31 -10.46
N ALA A 40 7.09 -10.34 -11.08
CA ALA A 40 7.29 -8.91 -10.88
C ALA A 40 5.99 -8.26 -10.43
N ILE A 41 6.05 -7.02 -9.96
CA ILE A 41 4.83 -6.28 -9.59
C ILE A 41 4.34 -5.46 -10.78
N ALA A 42 3.06 -5.65 -11.11
CA ALA A 42 2.29 -4.86 -12.05
C ALA A 42 1.18 -4.13 -11.26
N HIS A 43 1.48 -2.92 -10.83
CA HIS A 43 0.59 -2.07 -10.02
C HIS A 43 0.83 -0.61 -10.36
N GLN A 44 -0.15 0.28 -10.17
CA GLN A 44 0.03 1.70 -10.51
C GLN A 44 1.23 2.35 -9.79
N GLN A 45 1.66 1.82 -8.65
CA GLN A 45 2.79 2.33 -7.86
C GLN A 45 4.16 1.73 -8.27
N MET A 46 4.26 1.03 -9.40
CA MET A 46 5.50 0.37 -9.88
C MET A 46 6.72 1.27 -9.85
N PHE A 47 6.57 2.49 -10.38
CA PHE A 47 7.65 3.48 -10.40
C PHE A 47 8.02 3.96 -8.99
N GLY A 48 7.02 4.13 -8.12
CA GLY A 48 7.24 4.45 -6.71
C GLY A 48 7.96 3.31 -5.99
N ILE A 49 7.57 2.05 -6.22
CA ILE A 49 8.24 0.86 -5.68
C ILE A 49 9.72 0.84 -6.09
N ALA A 50 10.02 1.02 -7.38
CA ALA A 50 11.37 1.03 -7.90
C ALA A 50 12.22 2.19 -7.31
N LEU A 51 11.64 3.40 -7.26
CA LEU A 51 12.28 4.59 -6.70
C LEU A 51 12.57 4.42 -5.21
N PHE A 52 11.54 4.17 -4.42
CA PHE A 52 11.68 4.07 -2.97
C PHE A 52 12.47 2.83 -2.54
N GLY A 53 12.37 1.72 -3.26
CA GLY A 53 13.21 0.56 -3.04
C GLY A 53 14.70 0.84 -3.30
N SER A 54 15.01 1.67 -4.29
CA SER A 54 16.38 2.12 -4.56
C SER A 54 16.89 3.08 -3.48
N ILE A 55 16.04 3.98 -2.99
CA ILE A 55 16.36 4.88 -1.87
C ILE A 55 16.56 4.07 -0.59
N ALA A 56 15.69 3.10 -0.30
CA ALA A 56 15.78 2.24 0.87
C ALA A 56 17.13 1.51 0.93
N LYS A 57 17.61 0.98 -0.21
CA LYS A 57 18.93 0.34 -0.30
C LYS A 57 20.07 1.27 0.13
N LYS A 58 19.98 2.56 -0.21
CA LYS A 58 20.97 3.57 0.22
C LYS A 58 20.82 3.97 1.69
N MET A 59 19.66 3.78 2.29
CA MET A 59 19.42 4.05 3.71
C MET A 59 19.88 2.92 4.63
N LYS A 60 20.24 1.76 4.07
CA LYS A 60 20.71 0.61 4.83
C LYS A 60 22.04 0.94 5.50
N GLY A 61 22.04 0.97 6.83
CA GLY A 61 23.26 1.07 7.65
C GLY A 61 23.75 -0.30 8.11
N GLU A 62 24.96 -0.36 8.66
CA GLU A 62 25.58 -1.61 9.15
C GLU A 62 24.73 -2.34 10.19
N ASN A 63 23.96 -1.60 11.01
CA ASN A 63 23.11 -2.12 12.07
C ASN A 63 21.60 -1.97 11.75
N SER A 64 21.23 -1.88 10.49
CA SER A 64 19.81 -1.77 10.12
C SER A 64 19.06 -3.04 10.50
N LYS A 65 18.05 -2.91 11.36
CA LYS A 65 17.12 -3.98 11.73
C LYS A 65 15.87 -3.89 10.88
N ARG A 66 15.25 -5.02 10.59
CA ARG A 66 13.92 -5.13 9.99
C ARG A 66 12.85 -5.04 11.09
N LEU A 67 11.62 -4.76 10.69
CA LEU A 67 10.50 -4.68 11.63
C LEU A 67 10.26 -6.00 12.38
N ASP A 68 10.49 -7.14 11.75
CA ASP A 68 10.37 -8.45 12.40
C ASP A 68 11.51 -8.77 13.37
N ASP A 69 12.63 -8.03 13.31
CA ASP A 69 13.74 -8.17 14.27
C ASP A 69 13.46 -7.44 15.59
N LEU A 70 12.40 -6.64 15.65
CA LEU A 70 11.99 -5.97 16.88
C LEU A 70 11.45 -7.01 17.86
N LYS A 71 12.13 -7.14 18.99
CA LYS A 71 11.70 -8.00 20.10
C LYS A 71 11.48 -7.16 21.34
N PHE A 72 10.27 -7.13 21.82
CA PHE A 72 9.90 -6.44 23.05
C PHE A 72 10.05 -7.37 24.25
N PRO A 73 10.72 -6.91 25.33
CA PRO A 73 10.92 -7.70 26.52
C PRO A 73 9.71 -7.66 27.48
N GLY A 74 9.63 -8.66 28.38
CA GLY A 74 8.69 -8.67 29.49
C GLY A 74 7.23 -8.62 29.05
N PHE A 75 6.42 -7.79 29.67
CA PHE A 75 4.98 -7.67 29.39
C PHE A 75 4.68 -7.11 27.99
N LEU A 76 5.63 -6.43 27.37
CA LEU A 76 5.51 -5.95 26.00
C LEU A 76 5.76 -7.07 24.96
N SER A 77 6.16 -8.26 25.37
CA SER A 77 6.42 -9.38 24.45
C SER A 77 5.18 -9.80 23.64
N ILE A 78 3.98 -9.46 24.09
CA ILE A 78 2.74 -9.67 23.34
C ILE A 78 2.75 -8.94 21.98
N PHE A 79 3.46 -7.81 21.86
CA PHE A 79 3.65 -7.10 20.60
C PHE A 79 4.62 -7.78 19.63
N ASN A 80 5.29 -8.86 20.04
CA ASN A 80 6.09 -9.66 19.14
C ASN A 80 5.21 -10.53 18.23
N GLU A 81 3.94 -10.72 18.59
CA GLU A 81 2.94 -11.39 17.77
C GLU A 81 2.35 -10.39 16.76
N ASN A 82 2.62 -10.59 15.49
CA ASN A 82 2.23 -9.66 14.41
C ASN A 82 0.73 -9.34 14.42
N MET A 83 -0.11 -10.34 14.67
CA MET A 83 -1.56 -10.17 14.68
C MET A 83 -2.01 -9.29 15.83
N VAL A 84 -1.40 -9.45 17.00
CA VAL A 84 -1.69 -8.63 18.18
C VAL A 84 -1.20 -7.20 17.97
N ALA A 85 0.03 -7.03 17.48
CA ALA A 85 0.59 -5.73 17.18
C ALA A 85 -0.29 -4.97 16.18
N THR A 86 -0.67 -5.62 15.08
CA THR A 86 -1.58 -5.03 14.08
C THR A 86 -2.93 -4.67 14.69
N SER A 87 -3.52 -5.54 15.49
CA SER A 87 -4.82 -5.28 16.15
C SER A 87 -4.78 -4.04 17.04
N ILE A 88 -3.73 -3.89 17.84
CA ILE A 88 -3.57 -2.75 18.74
C ILE A 88 -3.32 -1.45 17.97
N LEU A 89 -2.43 -1.48 16.97
CA LEU A 89 -2.16 -0.34 16.12
C LEU A 89 -3.41 0.10 15.35
N MET A 90 -4.18 -0.84 14.82
CA MET A 90 -5.44 -0.54 14.15
C MET A 90 -6.52 -0.06 15.11
N PHE A 91 -6.55 -0.57 16.34
CA PHE A 91 -7.47 -0.06 17.37
C PHE A 91 -7.19 1.40 17.70
N LEU A 92 -5.93 1.80 17.81
CA LEU A 92 -5.54 3.19 18.03
C LEU A 92 -5.90 4.05 16.81
N PHE A 93 -5.61 3.56 15.59
CA PHE A 93 -5.87 4.29 14.36
C PHE A 93 -7.38 4.47 14.09
N PHE A 94 -8.14 3.38 14.04
CA PHE A 94 -9.60 3.45 13.84
C PHE A 94 -10.28 4.12 15.04
N GLY A 95 -9.79 3.89 16.26
CA GLY A 95 -10.30 4.55 17.44
C GLY A 95 -10.19 6.07 17.35
N ALA A 96 -9.04 6.59 16.90
CA ALA A 96 -8.87 8.02 16.70
C ALA A 96 -9.84 8.57 15.64
N ILE A 97 -9.96 7.90 14.49
CA ILE A 97 -10.88 8.32 13.42
C ILE A 97 -12.34 8.28 13.89
N LEU A 98 -12.77 7.17 14.49
CA LEU A 98 -14.14 6.98 14.91
C LEU A 98 -14.52 7.93 16.07
N MET A 99 -13.58 8.27 16.97
CA MET A 99 -13.79 9.29 18.00
C MET A 99 -14.00 10.68 17.40
N VAL A 100 -13.26 11.03 16.34
CA VAL A 100 -13.45 12.32 15.65
C VAL A 100 -14.80 12.38 14.93
N LEU A 101 -15.22 11.29 14.30
CA LEU A 101 -16.52 11.20 13.62
C LEU A 101 -17.70 11.23 14.62
N GLY A 102 -17.53 10.60 15.77
CA GLY A 102 -18.55 10.49 16.80
C GLY A 102 -19.62 9.42 16.52
N LYS A 103 -20.24 8.93 17.60
CA LYS A 103 -21.27 7.88 17.51
C LYS A 103 -22.49 8.34 16.70
N ASP A 104 -22.94 9.57 16.92
CA ASP A 104 -24.16 10.09 16.29
C ASP A 104 -24.05 10.13 14.78
N TYR A 105 -22.91 10.58 14.25
CA TYR A 105 -22.63 10.54 12.81
C TYR A 105 -22.66 9.12 12.27
N LEU A 106 -22.05 8.17 12.98
CA LEU A 106 -21.99 6.77 12.53
C LEU A 106 -23.36 6.09 12.54
N VAL A 107 -24.24 6.47 13.47
CA VAL A 107 -25.63 6.00 13.50
C VAL A 107 -26.41 6.59 12.34
N GLU A 108 -26.30 7.89 12.12
CA GLU A 108 -26.97 8.58 11.02
C GLU A 108 -26.53 8.05 9.65
N ALA A 109 -25.23 7.76 9.50
CA ALA A 109 -24.66 7.17 8.29
C ALA A 109 -24.95 5.66 8.14
N GLY A 110 -25.60 5.02 9.11
CA GLY A 110 -25.97 3.61 9.07
C GLY A 110 -24.84 2.60 9.32
N PHE A 111 -23.69 3.05 9.82
CA PHE A 111 -22.54 2.19 10.13
C PHE A 111 -22.69 1.43 11.44
N ILE A 112 -23.42 1.98 12.40
CA ILE A 112 -23.61 1.44 13.75
C ILE A 112 -25.09 1.59 14.15
N ALA A 113 -25.66 0.60 14.83
CA ALA A 113 -26.99 0.73 15.39
C ALA A 113 -26.94 1.61 16.66
N GLU A 114 -28.00 2.34 16.96
CA GLU A 114 -28.11 3.20 18.14
C GLU A 114 -27.84 2.46 19.46
N THR A 115 -28.31 1.21 19.54
CA THR A 115 -28.14 0.33 20.68
C THR A 115 -26.76 -0.29 20.79
N GLN A 116 -25.94 -0.19 19.75
CA GLN A 116 -24.61 -0.81 19.71
C GLN A 116 -23.60 0.01 20.52
N ASN A 117 -22.77 -0.69 21.29
CA ASN A 117 -21.71 -0.06 22.07
C ASN A 117 -20.56 0.40 21.16
N PHE A 118 -20.24 1.69 21.22
CA PHE A 118 -19.23 2.31 20.37
C PHE A 118 -17.81 1.73 20.58
N PHE A 119 -17.44 1.44 21.82
CA PHE A 119 -16.14 0.85 22.12
C PHE A 119 -15.99 -0.55 21.50
N PHE A 120 -16.99 -1.40 21.65
CA PHE A 120 -16.96 -2.73 21.06
C PHE A 120 -17.02 -2.68 19.53
N TYR A 121 -17.73 -1.73 18.95
CA TYR A 121 -17.71 -1.51 17.49
C TYR A 121 -16.29 -1.16 17.01
N THR A 122 -15.63 -0.21 17.65
CA THR A 122 -14.25 0.19 17.32
C THR A 122 -13.28 -0.98 17.45
N MET A 123 -13.38 -1.72 18.54
CA MET A 123 -12.55 -2.90 18.81
C MET A 123 -12.75 -3.98 17.73
N THR A 124 -14.01 -4.29 17.40
CA THR A 124 -14.33 -5.29 16.37
C THR A 124 -13.82 -4.86 15.00
N THR A 125 -13.96 -3.59 14.64
CA THR A 125 -13.45 -3.05 13.37
C THR A 125 -11.94 -3.23 13.27
N ALA A 126 -11.20 -2.90 14.31
CA ALA A 126 -9.75 -3.03 14.35
C ALA A 126 -9.30 -4.50 14.29
N PHE A 127 -9.95 -5.38 15.02
CA PHE A 127 -9.61 -6.80 15.05
C PHE A 127 -9.95 -7.50 13.74
N ASN A 128 -11.08 -7.16 13.13
CA ASN A 128 -11.43 -7.65 11.80
C ASN A 128 -10.37 -7.27 10.77
N PHE A 129 -9.83 -6.04 10.82
CA PHE A 129 -8.75 -5.64 9.93
C PHE A 129 -7.52 -6.57 10.08
N ALA A 130 -7.08 -6.83 11.31
CA ALA A 130 -5.93 -7.70 11.56
C ALA A 130 -6.17 -9.13 11.08
N VAL A 131 -7.38 -9.67 11.30
CA VAL A 131 -7.78 -11.00 10.83
C VAL A 131 -7.80 -11.06 9.30
N TYR A 132 -8.41 -10.07 8.65
CA TYR A 132 -8.47 -10.02 7.18
C TYR A 132 -7.08 -9.85 6.56
N LEU A 133 -6.20 -9.08 7.18
CA LEU A 133 -4.83 -8.96 6.73
C LEU A 133 -4.08 -10.31 6.84
N ALA A 134 -4.24 -11.04 7.94
CA ALA A 134 -3.63 -12.36 8.10
C ALA A 134 -4.16 -13.38 7.06
N ILE A 135 -5.47 -13.36 6.81
CA ILE A 135 -6.10 -14.20 5.78
C ILE A 135 -5.57 -13.82 4.39
N LEU A 136 -5.49 -12.52 4.09
CA LEU A 136 -4.94 -12.02 2.82
C LEU A 136 -3.51 -12.55 2.60
N GLN A 137 -2.63 -12.38 3.58
CA GLN A 137 -1.24 -12.81 3.46
C GLN A 137 -1.09 -14.32 3.24
N LEU A 138 -1.88 -15.11 3.94
CA LEU A 138 -1.87 -16.56 3.80
C LEU A 138 -2.42 -16.99 2.43
N GLY A 139 -3.56 -16.42 2.02
CA GLY A 139 -4.21 -16.72 0.74
C GLY A 139 -3.38 -16.30 -0.45
N VAL A 140 -2.77 -15.11 -0.40
CA VAL A 140 -1.90 -14.59 -1.46
C VAL A 140 -0.69 -15.48 -1.68
N ARG A 141 -0.02 -15.94 -0.63
CA ARG A 141 1.15 -16.81 -0.76
C ARG A 141 0.83 -18.08 -1.56
N THR A 142 -0.30 -18.72 -1.25
CA THR A 142 -0.76 -19.92 -1.97
C THR A 142 -1.12 -19.61 -3.42
N PHE A 143 -1.93 -18.57 -3.63
CA PHE A 143 -2.39 -18.14 -4.95
C PHE A 143 -1.23 -17.76 -5.88
N VAL A 144 -0.26 -16.98 -5.39
CA VAL A 144 0.89 -16.54 -6.18
C VAL A 144 1.75 -17.70 -6.61
N THR A 145 1.93 -18.72 -5.76
CA THR A 145 2.71 -19.91 -6.12
C THR A 145 2.07 -20.65 -7.31
N GLU A 146 0.77 -20.91 -7.25
CA GLU A 146 0.05 -21.59 -8.33
C GLU A 146 0.00 -20.77 -9.62
N LEU A 147 -0.23 -19.46 -9.49
CA LEU A 147 -0.27 -18.54 -10.62
C LEU A 147 1.10 -18.48 -11.32
N THR A 148 2.18 -18.35 -10.56
CA THR A 148 3.54 -18.29 -11.09
C THR A 148 3.90 -19.59 -11.81
N ASN A 149 3.57 -20.75 -11.26
CA ASN A 149 3.78 -22.04 -11.89
C ASN A 149 3.04 -22.13 -13.24
N SER A 150 1.78 -21.67 -13.29
CA SER A 150 0.99 -21.64 -14.51
C SER A 150 1.60 -20.73 -15.58
N PHE A 151 2.04 -19.53 -15.19
CA PHE A 151 2.70 -18.59 -16.11
C PHE A 151 4.06 -19.08 -16.59
N GLN A 152 4.83 -19.79 -15.77
CA GLN A 152 6.09 -20.40 -16.19
C GLN A 152 5.88 -21.43 -17.31
N GLY A 153 4.82 -22.21 -17.25
CA GLY A 153 4.46 -23.13 -18.34
C GLY A 153 4.20 -22.41 -19.66
N ILE A 154 3.48 -21.27 -19.62
CA ILE A 154 3.20 -20.42 -20.78
C ILE A 154 4.50 -19.75 -21.26
N SER A 155 5.27 -19.15 -20.35
CA SER A 155 6.52 -18.48 -20.67
C SER A 155 7.50 -19.40 -21.39
N ASN A 156 7.72 -20.58 -20.88
CA ASN A 156 8.65 -21.56 -21.48
C ASN A 156 8.25 -21.96 -22.89
N SER A 157 6.94 -21.94 -23.21
CA SER A 157 6.42 -22.37 -24.52
C SER A 157 6.35 -21.24 -25.54
N PHE A 158 5.91 -20.04 -25.12
CA PHE A 158 5.58 -18.94 -26.04
C PHE A 158 6.48 -17.72 -25.91
N LEU A 159 6.98 -17.42 -24.71
CA LEU A 159 7.77 -16.22 -24.40
C LEU A 159 8.91 -16.53 -23.44
N PRO A 160 9.96 -17.24 -23.92
CA PRO A 160 11.08 -17.64 -23.06
C PRO A 160 11.70 -16.47 -22.30
N GLY A 161 11.80 -16.60 -20.97
CA GLY A 161 12.36 -15.55 -20.10
C GLY A 161 11.38 -14.46 -19.68
N ALA A 162 10.10 -14.51 -20.10
CA ALA A 162 9.10 -13.57 -19.62
C ALA A 162 8.78 -13.82 -18.13
N VAL A 163 8.69 -12.74 -17.37
CA VAL A 163 8.33 -12.74 -15.95
C VAL A 163 6.90 -12.21 -15.81
N PRO A 164 5.97 -12.97 -15.20
CA PRO A 164 4.59 -12.50 -15.03
C PRO A 164 4.55 -11.29 -14.09
N GLY A 165 3.75 -10.29 -14.46
CA GLY A 165 3.41 -9.16 -13.61
C GLY A 165 2.18 -9.51 -12.77
N ILE A 166 2.29 -9.42 -11.45
CA ILE A 166 1.22 -9.74 -10.50
C ILE A 166 0.92 -8.50 -9.65
N ASP A 167 -0.27 -8.42 -9.09
CA ASP A 167 -0.67 -7.30 -8.22
C ASP A 167 0.23 -7.16 -7.00
N CYS A 168 0.33 -5.94 -6.48
CA CYS A 168 1.20 -5.63 -5.32
C CYS A 168 0.84 -6.42 -4.06
N ALA A 169 -0.42 -6.83 -3.89
CA ALA A 169 -0.82 -7.68 -2.77
C ALA A 169 -0.02 -8.99 -2.71
N ALA A 170 0.52 -9.44 -3.85
CA ALA A 170 1.35 -10.64 -3.92
C ALA A 170 2.54 -10.61 -2.96
N VAL A 171 3.18 -9.45 -2.75
CA VAL A 171 4.36 -9.33 -1.88
C VAL A 171 4.02 -9.31 -0.40
N PHE A 172 2.76 -9.09 -0.02
CA PHE A 172 2.35 -9.13 1.39
C PHE A 172 2.49 -10.52 2.00
N GLY A 173 2.43 -11.57 1.18
CA GLY A 173 2.69 -12.93 1.61
C GLY A 173 4.19 -13.24 1.85
N PHE A 174 5.10 -12.42 1.34
CA PHE A 174 6.56 -12.62 1.45
C PHE A 174 7.21 -11.59 2.38
N GLY A 175 6.58 -10.43 2.56
CA GLY A 175 7.06 -9.39 3.47
C GLY A 175 6.61 -9.58 4.90
N SER A 176 7.14 -8.73 5.79
CA SER A 176 6.72 -8.62 7.18
C SER A 176 5.28 -8.11 7.28
N SER A 177 4.44 -8.77 8.09
CA SER A 177 3.11 -8.25 8.44
C SER A 177 3.19 -6.88 9.12
N ASN A 178 4.22 -6.67 9.93
CA ASN A 178 4.47 -5.39 10.59
C ASN A 178 4.81 -4.32 9.56
N ALA A 179 5.55 -4.64 8.49
CA ALA A 179 5.85 -3.69 7.43
C ALA A 179 4.59 -3.25 6.67
N VAL A 180 3.67 -4.18 6.39
CA VAL A 180 2.37 -3.85 5.77
C VAL A 180 1.59 -2.87 6.64
N THR A 181 1.46 -3.17 7.93
CA THR A 181 0.72 -2.34 8.91
C THR A 181 1.36 -0.96 9.07
N VAL A 182 2.69 -0.92 9.29
CA VAL A 182 3.43 0.35 9.45
C VAL A 182 3.37 1.18 8.18
N GLY A 183 3.49 0.57 7.01
CA GLY A 183 3.39 1.25 5.73
C GLY A 183 2.03 1.92 5.53
N PHE A 184 0.95 1.21 5.83
CA PHE A 184 -0.39 1.78 5.82
C PHE A 184 -0.51 2.97 6.76
N LEU A 185 -0.10 2.83 8.03
CA LEU A 185 -0.21 3.89 9.03
C LEU A 185 0.62 5.12 8.68
N MET A 186 1.87 4.92 8.28
CA MET A 186 2.76 6.02 7.91
C MET A 186 2.32 6.72 6.63
N GLY A 187 1.85 5.95 5.65
CA GLY A 187 1.29 6.51 4.43
C GLY A 187 0.01 7.31 4.69
N ALA A 188 -0.91 6.76 5.48
CA ALA A 188 -2.13 7.46 5.90
C ALA A 188 -1.81 8.75 6.66
N LEU A 189 -0.84 8.72 7.58
CA LEU A 189 -0.37 9.91 8.29
C LEU A 189 0.15 10.98 7.31
N GLY A 190 0.97 10.59 6.33
CA GLY A 190 1.46 11.49 5.29
C GLY A 190 0.31 12.10 4.49
N GLN A 191 -0.65 11.29 4.07
CA GLN A 191 -1.82 11.77 3.32
C GLN A 191 -2.69 12.71 4.16
N PHE A 192 -3.01 12.38 5.42
CA PHE A 192 -3.79 13.26 6.28
C PHE A 192 -3.11 14.61 6.54
N LEU A 193 -1.80 14.61 6.74
CA LEU A 193 -1.04 15.86 6.89
C LEU A 193 -1.05 16.68 5.61
N ALA A 194 -0.94 16.05 4.44
CA ALA A 194 -1.01 16.74 3.16
C ALA A 194 -2.43 17.30 2.90
N ILE A 195 -3.49 16.54 3.20
CA ILE A 195 -4.89 17.01 3.12
C ILE A 195 -5.10 18.21 4.05
N GLY A 196 -4.65 18.10 5.30
CA GLY A 196 -4.71 19.19 6.27
C GLY A 196 -3.98 20.45 5.79
N ALA A 197 -2.80 20.29 5.20
CA ALA A 197 -2.04 21.39 4.62
C ALA A 197 -2.79 22.04 3.43
N LEU A 198 -3.37 21.25 2.51
CA LEU A 198 -4.18 21.77 1.41
C LEU A 198 -5.40 22.55 1.89
N LEU A 199 -6.05 22.07 2.96
CA LEU A 199 -7.17 22.79 3.60
C LEU A 199 -6.72 24.13 4.20
N LEU A 200 -5.63 24.14 4.95
CA LEU A 200 -5.07 25.35 5.57
C LEU A 200 -4.59 26.37 4.52
N MET A 201 -4.06 25.88 3.41
CA MET A 201 -3.62 26.74 2.29
C MET A 201 -4.77 27.19 1.38
N HIS A 202 -6.01 26.80 1.68
CA HIS A 202 -7.18 27.08 0.85
C HIS A 202 -6.96 26.65 -0.61
N SER A 203 -6.37 25.45 -0.80
CA SER A 203 -6.08 24.93 -2.14
C SER A 203 -7.39 24.85 -2.97
N PRO A 204 -7.35 25.30 -4.24
CA PRO A 204 -8.52 25.18 -5.12
C PRO A 204 -8.86 23.72 -5.47
N THR A 205 -7.94 22.81 -5.25
CA THR A 205 -8.11 21.38 -5.50
C THR A 205 -7.83 20.62 -4.21
N LEU A 206 -8.86 19.99 -3.65
CA LEU A 206 -8.74 19.08 -2.52
C LEU A 206 -8.82 17.64 -3.04
N VAL A 207 -7.80 16.86 -2.77
CA VAL A 207 -7.75 15.44 -3.14
C VAL A 207 -7.83 14.61 -1.87
N ILE A 208 -8.80 13.69 -1.85
CA ILE A 208 -8.96 12.70 -0.79
C ILE A 208 -8.74 11.33 -1.41
N ALA A 209 -7.67 10.67 -1.00
CA ALA A 209 -7.37 9.32 -1.50
C ALA A 209 -8.39 8.31 -0.95
N GLY A 210 -8.85 7.41 -1.80
CA GLY A 210 -9.66 6.27 -1.37
C GLY A 210 -8.84 5.27 -0.55
N PHE A 211 -9.52 4.35 0.12
CA PHE A 211 -8.87 3.34 0.97
C PHE A 211 -7.83 2.49 0.23
N VAL A 212 -8.10 2.11 -1.03
CA VAL A 212 -7.20 1.25 -1.80
C VAL A 212 -5.82 1.90 -1.99
N PRO A 213 -5.67 3.13 -2.53
CA PRO A 213 -4.37 3.80 -2.59
C PRO A 213 -3.75 4.04 -1.21
N VAL A 214 -4.56 4.43 -0.21
CA VAL A 214 -4.06 4.65 1.16
C VAL A 214 -3.38 3.41 1.70
N PHE A 215 -4.01 2.25 1.54
CA PHE A 215 -3.50 0.99 2.06
C PHE A 215 -2.43 0.37 1.15
N PHE A 216 -2.80 -0.01 -0.07
CA PHE A 216 -1.95 -0.85 -0.92
C PHE A 216 -0.68 -0.14 -1.37
N ASP A 217 -0.77 1.12 -1.81
CA ASP A 217 0.38 1.85 -2.34
C ASP A 217 1.47 2.06 -1.28
N ASN A 218 1.07 2.38 -0.06
CA ASN A 218 2.01 2.67 1.01
C ASN A 218 2.50 1.40 1.71
N ALA A 219 1.64 0.40 1.85
CA ALA A 219 2.03 -0.89 2.41
C ALA A 219 3.07 -1.61 1.53
N VAL A 220 2.89 -1.61 0.21
CA VAL A 220 3.86 -2.22 -0.70
C VAL A 220 5.21 -1.52 -0.65
N ILE A 221 5.24 -0.18 -0.61
CA ILE A 221 6.49 0.58 -0.46
C ILE A 221 7.20 0.20 0.84
N ALA A 222 6.46 0.09 1.96
CA ALA A 222 7.03 -0.29 3.25
C ALA A 222 7.62 -1.69 3.26
N VAL A 223 6.96 -2.65 2.63
CA VAL A 223 7.46 -4.03 2.52
C VAL A 223 8.82 -4.08 1.83
N TYR A 224 8.96 -3.39 0.70
CA TYR A 224 10.24 -3.30 0.00
C TYR A 224 11.28 -2.47 0.77
N ALA A 225 10.83 -1.39 1.41
CA ALA A 225 11.71 -0.53 2.19
C ALA A 225 12.25 -1.23 3.45
N ASP A 226 11.42 -2.02 4.14
CA ASP A 226 11.85 -2.84 5.27
C ASP A 226 12.89 -3.88 4.85
N ASN A 227 12.63 -4.57 3.74
CA ASN A 227 13.53 -5.59 3.21
C ASN A 227 14.91 -5.01 2.85
N ARG A 228 14.95 -3.85 2.18
CA ARG A 228 16.17 -3.25 1.64
C ARG A 228 16.87 -2.27 2.57
N GLY A 229 16.13 -1.56 3.44
CA GLY A 229 16.64 -0.44 4.25
C GLY A 229 16.34 -0.55 5.75
N GLY A 230 15.49 -1.51 6.14
CA GLY A 230 15.07 -1.72 7.53
C GLY A 230 14.05 -0.70 8.04
N ILE A 231 13.83 -0.68 9.35
CA ILE A 231 12.77 0.04 10.05
C ILE A 231 12.68 1.51 9.64
N LYS A 232 13.81 2.22 9.59
CA LYS A 232 13.82 3.65 9.26
C LYS A 232 13.25 3.91 7.86
N ALA A 233 13.64 3.08 6.89
CA ALA A 233 13.15 3.18 5.53
C ALA A 233 11.66 2.80 5.45
N ALA A 234 11.25 1.72 6.14
CA ALA A 234 9.87 1.27 6.21
C ALA A 234 8.89 2.28 6.81
N MET A 235 9.36 3.16 7.68
CA MET A 235 8.54 4.25 8.24
C MET A 235 8.57 5.51 7.38
N LEU A 236 9.76 5.94 6.97
CA LEU A 236 9.93 7.24 6.31
C LEU A 236 9.42 7.25 4.88
N LEU A 237 9.69 6.20 4.10
CA LEU A 237 9.39 6.20 2.67
C LEU A 237 7.88 6.12 2.36
N PRO A 238 7.07 5.30 3.05
CA PRO A 238 5.62 5.36 2.90
C PRO A 238 5.02 6.70 3.33
N PHE A 239 5.55 7.32 4.38
CA PHE A 239 5.13 8.65 4.82
C PHE A 239 5.35 9.69 3.73
N ILE A 240 6.56 9.73 3.14
CA ILE A 240 6.88 10.62 2.03
C ILE A 240 6.01 10.29 0.80
N SER A 241 5.79 9.01 0.52
CA SER A 241 4.87 8.58 -0.54
C SER A 241 3.47 9.14 -0.34
N GLY A 242 2.93 9.05 0.88
CA GLY A 242 1.62 9.60 1.22
C GLY A 242 1.51 11.11 0.97
N LEU A 243 2.54 11.87 1.35
CA LEU A 243 2.61 13.31 1.05
C LEU A 243 2.61 13.56 -0.46
N ILE A 244 3.46 12.84 -1.22
CA ILE A 244 3.58 13.00 -2.67
C ILE A 244 2.28 12.62 -3.38
N GLN A 245 1.59 11.58 -2.95
CA GLN A 245 0.32 11.15 -3.52
C GLN A 245 -0.73 12.26 -3.48
N VAL A 246 -0.89 12.92 -2.35
CA VAL A 246 -1.90 13.99 -2.19
C VAL A 246 -1.46 15.29 -2.87
N PHE A 247 -0.27 15.79 -2.58
CA PHE A 247 0.22 17.03 -3.19
C PHE A 247 0.40 16.90 -4.70
N GLY A 248 0.97 15.79 -5.16
CA GLY A 248 1.16 15.50 -6.59
C GLY A 248 -0.17 15.39 -7.32
N SER A 249 -1.14 14.70 -6.75
CA SER A 249 -2.49 14.58 -7.32
C SER A 249 -3.21 15.92 -7.37
N ALA A 250 -3.11 16.74 -6.32
CA ALA A 250 -3.71 18.08 -6.29
C ALA A 250 -3.11 18.99 -7.39
N LEU A 251 -1.77 18.93 -7.56
CA LEU A 251 -1.07 19.67 -8.61
C LEU A 251 -1.50 19.23 -10.01
N ILE A 252 -1.50 17.91 -10.25
CA ILE A 252 -1.85 17.34 -11.56
C ILE A 252 -3.33 17.57 -11.88
N ALA A 253 -4.22 17.35 -10.93
CA ALA A 253 -5.66 17.55 -11.12
C ALA A 253 -5.99 18.99 -11.52
N GLY A 254 -5.34 19.97 -10.89
CA GLY A 254 -5.46 21.39 -11.27
C GLY A 254 -4.91 21.66 -12.68
N TRP A 255 -3.76 21.09 -13.00
CA TRP A 255 -3.10 21.29 -14.30
C TRP A 255 -3.86 20.66 -15.47
N VAL A 256 -4.39 19.45 -15.31
CA VAL A 256 -5.16 18.77 -16.37
C VAL A 256 -6.64 19.15 -16.39
N GLY A 257 -7.10 19.99 -15.48
CA GLY A 257 -8.49 20.47 -15.42
C GLY A 257 -9.51 19.38 -15.09
N LEU A 258 -9.17 18.41 -14.24
CA LEU A 258 -10.05 17.30 -13.86
C LEU A 258 -11.39 17.77 -13.29
N SER A 259 -11.45 18.92 -12.61
CA SER A 259 -12.68 19.51 -12.08
C SER A 259 -13.74 19.78 -13.16
N GLN A 260 -13.35 19.89 -14.43
CA GLN A 260 -14.27 20.08 -15.57
C GLN A 260 -14.99 18.77 -15.97
N TYR A 261 -14.53 17.63 -15.46
CA TYR A 261 -15.06 16.30 -15.78
C TYR A 261 -15.80 15.65 -14.60
N GLY A 262 -16.11 16.43 -13.55
CA GLY A 262 -16.89 15.97 -12.40
C GLY A 262 -16.09 15.13 -11.40
N GLY A 263 -14.79 15.36 -11.35
CA GLY A 263 -13.88 14.76 -10.35
C GLY A 263 -13.74 15.61 -9.11
#